data_ebb6a152c44a205b25fcb7d6c9c9ea9c
#
_entry.id   ebb6a152c44a205b25fcb7d6c9c9ea9c
#
_cell.length_a   1.000
_cell.length_b   1.000
_cell.length_c   1.000
_cell.angle_alpha   90.00
_cell.angle_beta   90.00
_cell.angle_gamma   90.00
#
_symmetry.space_group_name_H-M   'P 1'
#
loop_
_entity.id
_entity.type
_entity.pdbx_description
1 polymer ?
#
loop_
_entity_poly.entity_id
_entity_poly.type
_entity_poly.pdbx_seq_one_letter_code
_entity_poly.pdbx_strand_id
1 'polypeptide(L)'
;MGALALTGQPDKQRAFHPLPGGVEFYPFGDADYLRQLVEQDPTDTAAIIFEPIQGETGVIPAPAGFMQKVSELCDEYGILLIVDEVQTGAGRSGTFFAHEVEGIQPDVITMAKGLGAGVPIGATITRGRARDLFKPGSHGTTFGGNPVACAAANVVLDTVDAEFLAEVTRKGDYLRQEIEKLPLVERVRGRGLMLGIVLAKPVAKQAVRDGLAQGLILNAPSENVLRLTPPLVISHDELDTALTTLRTIVEELA
;
A
#
# COMPACT_ATOMS: atom_id res chain seq x y z
N MET A 1 19.78 -0.61 0.36
CA MET A 1 19.98 -2.06 0.08
C MET A 1 19.00 -2.91 0.90
N GLY A 2 18.81 -2.66 2.22
CA GLY A 2 17.89 -3.46 3.06
C GLY A 2 16.44 -3.47 2.55
N ALA A 3 15.85 -2.31 2.25
CA ALA A 3 14.49 -2.26 1.69
C ALA A 3 14.36 -3.00 0.35
N LEU A 4 15.41 -2.97 -0.48
CA LEU A 4 15.43 -3.71 -1.74
C LEU A 4 15.50 -5.23 -1.50
N ALA A 5 16.24 -5.69 -0.49
CA ALA A 5 16.25 -7.10 -0.11
C ALA A 5 14.86 -7.61 0.32
N LEU A 6 14.07 -6.75 1.00
CA LEU A 6 12.69 -7.03 1.41
C LEU A 6 11.67 -6.92 0.26
N THR A 7 12.07 -6.45 -0.92
CA THR A 7 11.17 -6.28 -2.07
C THR A 7 11.06 -7.57 -2.85
N GLY A 8 9.91 -8.25 -2.83
CA GLY A 8 9.64 -9.53 -3.50
C GLY A 8 9.52 -9.42 -5.03
N GLN A 9 10.42 -8.68 -5.67
CA GLN A 9 10.47 -8.47 -7.12
C GLN A 9 11.89 -8.72 -7.65
N PRO A 10 12.23 -9.96 -8.05
CA PRO A 10 13.59 -10.34 -8.43
C PRO A 10 14.19 -9.49 -9.54
N ASP A 11 13.39 -9.04 -10.51
CA ASP A 11 13.87 -8.19 -11.59
C ASP A 11 14.40 -6.83 -11.11
N LYS A 12 13.81 -6.27 -10.06
CA LYS A 12 14.29 -5.03 -9.44
C LYS A 12 15.58 -5.24 -8.64
N GLN A 13 15.79 -6.45 -8.13
CA GLN A 13 16.96 -6.80 -7.32
C GLN A 13 18.19 -7.11 -8.17
N ARG A 14 18.01 -7.66 -9.38
CA ARG A 14 19.05 -8.26 -10.21
C ARG A 14 20.30 -7.39 -10.42
N ALA A 15 20.10 -6.10 -10.66
CA ALA A 15 21.20 -5.15 -10.92
C ALA A 15 21.97 -4.74 -9.66
N PHE A 16 21.50 -5.12 -8.45
CA PHE A 16 22.03 -4.65 -7.17
C PHE A 16 22.62 -5.76 -6.29
N HIS A 17 22.72 -6.98 -6.82
CA HIS A 17 23.35 -8.08 -6.10
C HIS A 17 24.85 -7.85 -5.87
N PRO A 18 25.42 -8.33 -4.70
CA PRO A 18 24.71 -9.07 -3.64
C PRO A 18 23.88 -8.14 -2.74
N LEU A 19 22.70 -8.60 -2.36
CA LEU A 19 21.84 -7.94 -1.36
C LEU A 19 22.11 -8.51 0.04
N PRO A 20 21.76 -7.79 1.12
CA PRO A 20 21.75 -8.35 2.47
C PRO A 20 20.96 -9.66 2.51
N GLY A 21 21.51 -10.71 3.15
CA GLY A 21 20.85 -11.98 3.37
C GLY A 21 19.87 -11.94 4.54
N GLY A 22 19.34 -13.13 4.90
CA GLY A 22 18.40 -13.29 6.02
C GLY A 22 16.98 -12.81 5.70
N VAL A 23 16.57 -12.88 4.43
CA VAL A 23 15.20 -12.56 3.98
C VAL A 23 14.61 -13.77 3.29
N GLU A 24 13.44 -14.20 3.77
CA GLU A 24 12.63 -15.21 3.14
C GLU A 24 11.27 -14.65 2.75
N PHE A 25 10.74 -15.11 1.61
CA PHE A 25 9.45 -14.69 1.10
C PHE A 25 8.41 -15.79 1.30
N TYR A 26 7.20 -15.36 1.58
CA TYR A 26 6.04 -16.26 1.71
C TYR A 26 4.91 -15.82 0.78
N PRO A 27 3.99 -16.72 0.39
CA PRO A 27 2.82 -16.35 -0.40
C PRO A 27 1.94 -15.38 0.37
N PHE A 28 1.67 -14.20 -0.22
CA PHE A 28 0.87 -13.17 0.42
C PHE A 28 -0.55 -13.66 0.73
N GLY A 29 -0.96 -13.51 1.98
CA GLY A 29 -2.27 -13.94 2.47
C GLY A 29 -2.31 -15.37 3.00
N ASP A 30 -1.23 -16.14 2.90
CA ASP A 30 -1.14 -17.50 3.43
C ASP A 30 -0.49 -17.50 4.82
N ALA A 31 -1.31 -17.32 5.85
CA ALA A 31 -0.84 -17.32 7.24
C ALA A 31 -0.42 -18.73 7.72
N ASP A 32 -0.98 -19.77 7.12
CA ASP A 32 -0.67 -21.15 7.51
C ASP A 32 0.72 -21.57 6.97
N TYR A 33 1.05 -21.17 5.74
CA TYR A 33 2.41 -21.31 5.21
C TYR A 33 3.43 -20.52 6.05
N LEU A 34 3.09 -19.27 6.40
CA LEU A 34 3.97 -18.44 7.22
C LEU A 34 4.23 -19.05 8.60
N ARG A 35 3.21 -19.65 9.24
CA ARG A 35 3.36 -20.38 10.49
C ARG A 35 4.31 -21.57 10.33
N GLN A 36 4.13 -22.37 9.29
CA GLN A 36 5.02 -23.51 9.02
C GLN A 36 6.48 -23.07 8.81
N LEU A 37 6.69 -21.93 8.15
CA LEU A 37 8.03 -21.38 7.93
C LEU A 37 8.68 -20.98 9.26
N VAL A 38 7.97 -20.28 10.14
CA VAL A 38 8.45 -19.88 11.47
C VAL A 38 8.73 -21.11 12.34
N GLU A 39 7.88 -22.13 12.28
CA GLU A 39 8.00 -23.36 13.10
C GLU A 39 9.19 -24.24 12.69
N GLN A 40 9.78 -24.06 11.50
CA GLN A 40 11.00 -24.78 11.10
C GLN A 40 12.21 -24.39 11.97
N ASP A 41 12.35 -23.09 12.29
CA ASP A 41 13.30 -22.58 13.27
C ASP A 41 12.72 -21.32 13.94
N PRO A 42 12.01 -21.51 15.08
CA PRO A 42 11.36 -20.41 15.77
C PRO A 42 12.31 -19.32 16.30
N THR A 43 13.60 -19.59 16.34
CA THR A 43 14.63 -18.67 16.87
C THR A 43 15.30 -17.83 15.78
N ASP A 44 15.14 -18.19 14.51
CA ASP A 44 15.82 -17.53 13.38
C ASP A 44 15.04 -16.32 12.84
N THR A 45 13.72 -16.26 13.07
CA THR A 45 12.88 -15.19 12.57
C THR A 45 12.85 -13.98 13.52
N ALA A 46 13.46 -12.86 13.12
CA ALA A 46 13.48 -11.63 13.91
C ALA A 46 12.22 -10.78 13.70
N ALA A 47 11.68 -10.73 12.49
CA ALA A 47 10.54 -9.89 12.13
C ALA A 47 9.76 -10.47 10.95
N ILE A 48 8.46 -10.17 10.90
CA ILE A 48 7.59 -10.39 9.74
C ILE A 48 7.13 -9.02 9.24
N ILE A 49 7.23 -8.78 7.92
CA ILE A 49 6.81 -7.55 7.28
C ILE A 49 5.81 -7.82 6.16
N PHE A 50 4.75 -7.01 6.08
CA PHE A 50 3.79 -7.04 4.96
C PHE A 50 3.16 -5.67 4.72
N GLU A 51 2.61 -5.47 3.50
CA GLU A 51 1.69 -4.38 3.18
C GLU A 51 0.25 -4.82 3.47
N PRO A 52 -0.63 -4.03 4.13
CA PRO A 52 -2.06 -4.37 4.28
C PRO A 52 -2.79 -4.52 2.95
N ILE A 53 -2.37 -3.75 1.95
CA ILE A 53 -2.78 -3.85 0.56
C ILE A 53 -1.52 -3.77 -0.29
N GLN A 54 -1.14 -4.82 -0.97
CA GLN A 54 -0.01 -4.79 -1.89
C GLN A 54 -0.30 -3.84 -3.05
N GLY A 55 0.51 -2.79 -3.18
CA GLY A 55 0.30 -1.76 -4.20
C GLY A 55 0.83 -2.14 -5.57
N GLU A 56 2.08 -2.55 -5.65
CA GLU A 56 2.81 -2.76 -6.91
C GLU A 56 2.41 -4.05 -7.65
N THR A 57 1.80 -4.99 -6.97
CA THR A 57 1.28 -6.24 -7.56
C THR A 57 -0.15 -6.11 -8.09
N GLY A 58 -0.74 -4.91 -8.04
CA GLY A 58 -2.04 -4.61 -8.62
C GLY A 58 -3.17 -4.41 -7.59
N VAL A 59 -2.87 -3.81 -6.46
CA VAL A 59 -3.83 -3.49 -5.39
C VAL A 59 -4.49 -4.77 -4.85
N ILE A 60 -3.72 -5.59 -4.15
CA ILE A 60 -4.18 -6.85 -3.56
C ILE A 60 -4.35 -6.67 -2.05
N PRO A 61 -5.59 -6.52 -1.55
CA PRO A 61 -5.83 -6.48 -0.10
C PRO A 61 -5.47 -7.82 0.55
N ALA A 62 -4.95 -7.76 1.77
CA ALA A 62 -4.81 -8.93 2.60
C ALA A 62 -6.18 -9.61 2.79
N PRO A 63 -6.26 -10.94 2.75
CA PRO A 63 -7.50 -11.66 3.08
C PRO A 63 -7.96 -11.33 4.50
N ALA A 64 -9.27 -11.33 4.73
CA ALA A 64 -9.83 -11.07 6.05
C ALA A 64 -9.26 -12.02 7.11
N GLY A 65 -8.84 -11.48 8.25
CA GLY A 65 -8.22 -12.22 9.35
C GLY A 65 -6.75 -12.60 9.15
N PHE A 66 -6.16 -12.30 7.99
CA PHE A 66 -4.73 -12.56 7.76
C PHE A 66 -3.84 -11.75 8.70
N MET A 67 -4.07 -10.46 8.79
CA MET A 67 -3.26 -9.57 9.63
C MET A 67 -3.36 -9.96 11.11
N GLN A 68 -4.55 -10.37 11.58
CA GLN A 68 -4.75 -10.89 12.94
C GLN A 68 -3.94 -12.16 13.19
N LYS A 69 -4.02 -13.16 12.29
CA LYS A 69 -3.25 -14.40 12.41
C LYS A 69 -1.74 -14.16 12.44
N VAL A 70 -1.25 -13.22 11.63
CA VAL A 70 0.17 -12.85 11.62
C VAL A 70 0.55 -12.14 12.93
N SER A 71 -0.30 -11.26 13.44
CA SER A 71 -0.08 -10.60 14.73
C SER A 71 -0.01 -11.61 15.88
N GLU A 72 -0.93 -12.58 15.94
CA GLU A 72 -0.94 -13.67 16.92
C GLU A 72 0.32 -14.53 16.81
N LEU A 73 0.76 -14.86 15.60
CA LEU A 73 2.01 -15.60 15.37
C LEU A 73 3.23 -14.83 15.89
N CYS A 74 3.29 -13.53 15.61
CA CYS A 74 4.37 -12.66 16.10
C CYS A 74 4.41 -12.60 17.64
N ASP A 75 3.26 -12.55 18.29
CA ASP A 75 3.18 -12.54 19.75
C ASP A 75 3.55 -13.89 20.36
N GLU A 76 3.12 -14.99 19.76
CA GLU A 76 3.42 -16.35 20.20
C GLU A 76 4.93 -16.65 20.20
N TYR A 77 5.65 -16.21 19.15
CA TYR A 77 7.08 -16.50 18.99
C TYR A 77 8.01 -15.34 19.35
N GLY A 78 7.48 -14.22 19.81
CA GLY A 78 8.30 -13.05 20.17
C GLY A 78 8.90 -12.35 18.96
N ILE A 79 8.35 -12.53 17.76
CA ILE A 79 8.75 -11.95 16.48
C ILE A 79 8.21 -10.52 16.37
N LEU A 80 8.96 -9.58 15.79
CA LEU A 80 8.48 -8.22 15.55
C LEU A 80 7.49 -8.20 14.38
N LEU A 81 6.35 -7.54 14.58
CA LEU A 81 5.38 -7.27 13.53
C LEU A 81 5.67 -5.90 12.89
N ILE A 82 6.00 -5.90 11.60
CA ILE A 82 6.23 -4.69 10.81
C ILE A 82 5.13 -4.56 9.76
N VAL A 83 4.44 -3.42 9.75
CA VAL A 83 3.43 -3.13 8.72
C VAL A 83 3.92 -1.99 7.84
N ASP A 84 4.01 -2.26 6.53
CA ASP A 84 4.37 -1.26 5.53
C ASP A 84 3.12 -0.49 5.08
N GLU A 85 2.98 0.71 5.63
CA GLU A 85 1.91 1.67 5.31
C GLU A 85 2.36 2.78 4.36
N VAL A 86 3.47 2.57 3.64
CA VAL A 86 4.02 3.56 2.71
C VAL A 86 3.03 3.92 1.60
N GLN A 87 2.21 2.97 1.13
CA GLN A 87 1.13 3.27 0.16
C GLN A 87 -0.25 3.40 0.78
N THR A 88 -0.53 2.67 1.82
CA THR A 88 -1.87 2.51 2.40
C THR A 88 -2.19 3.53 3.47
N GLY A 89 -1.18 4.07 4.14
CA GLY A 89 -1.32 5.02 5.23
C GLY A 89 -1.67 6.44 4.80
N ALA A 90 -1.72 7.33 5.78
CA ALA A 90 -2.11 8.73 5.63
C ALA A 90 -3.49 8.91 4.97
N GLY A 91 -4.45 8.04 5.33
CA GLY A 91 -5.84 8.16 4.90
C GLY A 91 -6.18 7.49 3.57
N ARG A 92 -5.21 6.98 2.81
CA ARG A 92 -5.40 6.42 1.47
C ARG A 92 -6.48 5.36 1.37
N SER A 93 -6.58 4.49 2.39
CA SER A 93 -7.52 3.36 2.44
C SER A 93 -8.86 3.68 3.13
N GLY A 94 -9.10 4.94 3.52
CA GLY A 94 -10.29 5.35 4.29
C GLY A 94 -10.13 5.23 5.81
N THR A 95 -8.99 4.74 6.28
CA THR A 95 -8.52 4.79 7.67
C THR A 95 -7.15 5.46 7.69
N PHE A 96 -6.70 6.02 8.83
CA PHE A 96 -5.38 6.65 8.88
C PHE A 96 -4.27 5.62 8.57
N PHE A 97 -4.34 4.45 9.20
CA PHE A 97 -3.57 3.26 8.83
C PHE A 97 -4.51 2.16 8.35
N ALA A 98 -4.14 1.47 7.27
CA ALA A 98 -4.98 0.42 6.71
C ALA A 98 -5.13 -0.80 7.62
N HIS A 99 -4.14 -1.09 8.47
CA HIS A 99 -4.18 -2.21 9.41
C HIS A 99 -5.20 -2.03 10.55
N GLU A 100 -5.67 -0.81 10.81
CA GLU A 100 -6.66 -0.53 11.87
C GLU A 100 -7.96 -1.31 11.71
N VAL A 101 -8.30 -1.72 10.49
CA VAL A 101 -9.54 -2.46 10.20
C VAL A 101 -9.61 -3.84 10.83
N GLU A 102 -8.46 -4.47 11.09
CA GLU A 102 -8.39 -5.74 11.81
C GLU A 102 -7.98 -5.57 13.27
N GLY A 103 -7.81 -4.33 13.75
CA GLY A 103 -7.53 -4.02 15.14
C GLY A 103 -6.15 -4.48 15.63
N ILE A 104 -5.23 -4.84 14.73
CA ILE A 104 -3.87 -5.26 15.10
C ILE A 104 -3.03 -4.07 15.57
N GLN A 105 -1.98 -4.36 16.31
CA GLN A 105 -1.08 -3.37 16.86
C GLN A 105 0.37 -3.71 16.53
N PRO A 106 0.88 -3.31 15.34
CA PRO A 106 2.24 -3.63 14.93
C PRO A 106 3.31 -3.01 15.85
N ASP A 107 4.46 -3.67 15.96
CA ASP A 107 5.63 -3.14 16.67
C ASP A 107 6.29 -2.00 15.88
N VAL A 108 6.23 -2.08 14.54
CA VAL A 108 6.81 -1.10 13.64
C VAL A 108 5.84 -0.78 12.49
N ILE A 109 5.70 0.51 12.18
CA ILE A 109 4.96 1.00 11.02
C ILE A 109 5.90 1.85 10.17
N THR A 110 5.92 1.62 8.87
CA THR A 110 6.64 2.47 7.92
C THR A 110 5.67 3.35 7.14
N MET A 111 6.02 4.61 6.97
CA MET A 111 5.23 5.61 6.22
C MET A 111 6.11 6.41 5.27
N ALA A 112 5.53 6.86 4.17
CA ALA A 112 6.14 7.81 3.23
C ALA A 112 5.05 8.42 2.32
N LYS A 113 5.39 8.72 1.07
CA LYS A 113 4.44 9.16 -0.01
C LYS A 113 3.45 10.23 0.45
N GLY A 114 2.19 9.85 0.68
CA GLY A 114 1.11 10.74 1.10
C GLY A 114 1.40 11.55 2.38
N LEU A 115 2.25 11.03 3.26
CA LEU A 115 2.65 11.71 4.49
C LEU A 115 3.25 13.10 4.23
N GLY A 116 3.97 13.27 3.12
CA GLY A 116 4.67 14.52 2.80
C GLY A 116 3.91 15.48 1.89
N ALA A 117 2.69 15.12 1.43
CA ALA A 117 1.91 15.93 0.48
C ALA A 117 2.71 16.41 -0.76
N GLY A 118 3.61 15.57 -1.28
CA GLY A 118 4.50 15.87 -2.41
C GLY A 118 5.94 16.22 -2.00
N VAL A 119 6.21 16.51 -0.74
CA VAL A 119 7.58 16.69 -0.22
C VAL A 119 8.16 15.31 0.17
N PRO A 120 9.40 14.97 -0.24
CA PRO A 120 10.01 13.70 0.12
C PRO A 120 10.22 13.56 1.64
N ILE A 121 9.58 12.59 2.24
CA ILE A 121 9.69 12.22 3.64
C ILE A 121 9.42 10.73 3.82
N GLY A 122 10.06 10.12 4.81
CA GLY A 122 9.72 8.80 5.33
C GLY A 122 9.72 8.83 6.84
N ALA A 123 8.89 8.03 7.46
CA ALA A 123 8.84 7.86 8.89
C ALA A 123 8.79 6.37 9.25
N THR A 124 9.46 6.02 10.34
CA THR A 124 9.36 4.71 10.97
C THR A 124 8.88 4.93 12.40
N ILE A 125 7.73 4.39 12.71
CA ILE A 125 7.09 4.49 14.02
C ILE A 125 7.35 3.17 14.74
N THR A 126 7.90 3.21 15.96
CA THR A 126 8.15 2.03 16.79
C THR A 126 7.38 2.10 18.09
N ARG A 127 6.93 0.96 18.58
CA ARG A 127 6.22 0.82 19.85
C ARG A 127 6.57 -0.49 20.56
N GLY A 128 6.09 -0.65 21.78
CA GLY A 128 6.26 -1.90 22.53
C GLY A 128 7.71 -2.35 22.60
N ARG A 129 7.96 -3.60 22.23
CA ARG A 129 9.30 -4.23 22.23
C ARG A 129 10.27 -3.64 21.19
N ALA A 130 9.78 -2.96 20.16
CA ALA A 130 10.64 -2.30 19.18
C ALA A 130 11.12 -0.90 19.60
N ARG A 131 10.51 -0.30 20.64
CA ARG A 131 10.75 1.09 21.05
C ARG A 131 12.22 1.39 21.35
N ASP A 132 12.90 0.47 22.00
CA ASP A 132 14.24 0.68 22.54
C ASP A 132 15.34 -0.07 21.77
N LEU A 133 15.03 -0.60 20.58
CA LEU A 133 16.00 -1.32 19.75
C LEU A 133 17.10 -0.38 19.21
N PHE A 134 16.71 0.81 18.75
CA PHE A 134 17.65 1.81 18.31
C PHE A 134 18.12 2.68 19.48
N LYS A 135 19.41 2.91 19.53
CA LYS A 135 20.07 3.78 20.51
C LYS A 135 20.68 4.99 19.77
N PRO A 136 21.04 6.07 20.48
CA PRO A 136 21.77 7.18 19.89
C PRO A 136 22.98 6.66 19.08
N GLY A 137 23.08 7.07 17.83
CA GLY A 137 24.13 6.62 16.89
C GLY A 137 23.84 5.34 16.11
N SER A 138 22.69 4.65 16.33
CA SER A 138 22.33 3.43 15.59
C SER A 138 22.06 3.71 14.10
N HIS A 139 21.59 4.90 13.75
CA HIS A 139 21.38 5.34 12.38
C HIS A 139 21.58 6.85 12.27
N GLY A 140 21.69 7.34 11.02
CA GLY A 140 21.78 8.75 10.72
C GLY A 140 21.35 9.04 9.28
N THR A 141 21.00 10.30 9.04
CA THR A 141 20.62 10.79 7.72
C THR A 141 20.92 12.29 7.64
N THR A 142 21.36 12.76 6.48
CA THR A 142 21.68 14.18 6.29
C THR A 142 20.41 15.03 6.18
N PHE A 143 19.38 14.54 5.47
CA PHE A 143 18.17 15.32 5.16
C PHE A 143 16.92 14.86 5.91
N GLY A 144 16.98 13.74 6.63
CA GLY A 144 15.83 13.23 7.39
C GLY A 144 15.46 14.17 8.53
N GLY A 145 14.15 14.38 8.74
CA GLY A 145 13.63 15.28 9.76
C GLY A 145 13.85 16.76 9.45
N ASN A 146 14.12 17.14 8.19
CA ASN A 146 14.26 18.56 7.84
C ASN A 146 12.96 19.33 8.08
N PRO A 147 13.03 20.63 8.49
CA PRO A 147 11.87 21.38 8.91
C PRO A 147 10.79 21.54 7.83
N VAL A 148 11.20 21.63 6.55
CA VAL A 148 10.25 21.82 5.43
C VAL A 148 9.39 20.57 5.25
N ALA A 149 10.02 19.40 5.20
CA ALA A 149 9.29 18.13 5.06
C ALA A 149 8.41 17.83 6.29
N CYS A 150 8.91 18.13 7.50
CA CYS A 150 8.13 17.97 8.72
C CYS A 150 6.93 18.93 8.78
N ALA A 151 7.10 20.18 8.33
CA ALA A 151 5.98 21.12 8.26
C ALA A 151 4.89 20.64 7.30
N ALA A 152 5.27 20.11 6.12
CA ALA A 152 4.32 19.53 5.18
C ALA A 152 3.61 18.30 5.76
N ALA A 153 4.34 17.41 6.44
CA ALA A 153 3.75 16.24 7.10
C ALA A 153 2.76 16.64 8.21
N ASN A 154 3.05 17.67 8.99
CA ASN A 154 2.12 18.18 10.02
C ASN A 154 0.80 18.65 9.40
N VAL A 155 0.83 19.33 8.26
CA VAL A 155 -0.39 19.73 7.54
C VAL A 155 -1.23 18.50 7.15
N VAL A 156 -0.58 17.41 6.69
CA VAL A 156 -1.29 16.17 6.41
C VAL A 156 -1.93 15.59 7.67
N LEU A 157 -1.19 15.54 8.78
CA LEU A 157 -1.70 15.02 10.04
C LEU A 157 -2.88 15.84 10.56
N ASP A 158 -2.84 17.16 10.41
CA ASP A 158 -3.93 18.06 10.83
C ASP A 158 -5.15 17.99 9.90
N THR A 159 -4.96 17.61 8.62
CA THR A 159 -6.03 17.57 7.61
C THR A 159 -6.76 16.23 7.61
N VAL A 160 -6.06 15.12 7.86
CA VAL A 160 -6.63 13.77 7.76
C VAL A 160 -7.36 13.40 9.06
N ASP A 161 -8.46 14.07 9.30
CA ASP A 161 -9.36 13.79 10.43
C ASP A 161 -10.44 12.72 10.08
N ALA A 162 -11.33 12.45 11.01
CA ALA A 162 -12.37 11.45 10.85
C ALA A 162 -13.37 11.77 9.71
N GLU A 163 -13.68 13.06 9.49
CA GLU A 163 -14.58 13.48 8.41
C GLU A 163 -13.91 13.32 7.05
N PHE A 164 -12.65 13.72 6.94
CA PHE A 164 -11.83 13.52 5.75
C PHE A 164 -11.73 12.03 5.38
N LEU A 165 -11.47 11.15 6.35
CA LEU A 165 -11.39 9.69 6.15
C LEU A 165 -12.74 9.10 5.69
N ALA A 166 -13.85 9.57 6.25
CA ALA A 166 -15.18 9.18 5.82
C ALA A 166 -15.45 9.61 4.37
N GLU A 167 -14.99 10.80 3.97
CA GLU A 167 -15.11 11.27 2.59
C GLU A 167 -14.27 10.44 1.61
N VAL A 168 -13.04 10.09 1.98
CA VAL A 168 -12.20 9.17 1.19
C VAL A 168 -12.90 7.83 0.97
N THR A 169 -13.56 7.31 2.00
CA THR A 169 -14.33 6.07 1.91
C THR A 169 -15.52 6.23 0.95
N ARG A 170 -16.34 7.29 1.10
CA ARG A 170 -17.48 7.56 0.22
C ARG A 170 -17.07 7.68 -1.25
N LYS A 171 -15.99 8.40 -1.54
CA LYS A 171 -15.44 8.55 -2.90
C LYS A 171 -14.96 7.21 -3.46
N GLY A 172 -14.30 6.40 -2.63
CA GLY A 172 -13.85 5.07 -3.02
C GLY A 172 -15.01 4.13 -3.36
N ASP A 173 -16.06 4.13 -2.54
CA ASP A 173 -17.27 3.32 -2.76
C ASP A 173 -18.02 3.79 -4.02
N TYR A 174 -18.14 5.10 -4.23
CA TYR A 174 -18.69 5.67 -5.44
C TYR A 174 -17.95 5.22 -6.71
N LEU A 175 -16.61 5.38 -6.72
CA LEU A 175 -15.79 4.92 -7.84
C LEU A 175 -15.96 3.42 -8.10
N ARG A 176 -15.95 2.60 -7.07
CA ARG A 176 -16.15 1.16 -7.18
C ARG A 176 -17.47 0.84 -7.86
N GLN A 177 -18.56 1.40 -7.36
CA GLN A 177 -19.92 1.16 -7.87
C GLN A 177 -20.07 1.54 -9.34
N GLU A 178 -19.47 2.66 -9.78
CA GLU A 178 -19.54 3.11 -11.17
C GLU A 178 -18.62 2.29 -12.09
N ILE A 179 -17.45 1.93 -11.62
CA ILE A 179 -16.47 1.17 -12.41
C ILE A 179 -16.93 -0.28 -12.60
N GLU A 180 -17.57 -0.90 -11.62
CA GLU A 180 -18.08 -2.28 -11.71
C GLU A 180 -19.20 -2.44 -12.75
N LYS A 181 -19.81 -1.34 -13.21
CA LYS A 181 -20.81 -1.34 -14.30
C LYS A 181 -20.18 -1.33 -15.70
N LEU A 182 -18.87 -1.06 -15.81
CA LEU A 182 -18.20 -0.89 -17.09
C LEU A 182 -17.95 -2.26 -17.76
N PRO A 183 -18.02 -2.35 -19.11
CA PRO A 183 -17.63 -3.56 -19.82
C PRO A 183 -16.15 -3.88 -19.55
N LEU A 184 -15.76 -5.12 -19.77
CA LEU A 184 -14.41 -5.64 -19.48
C LEU A 184 -13.99 -5.64 -18.00
N VAL A 185 -14.71 -4.99 -17.10
CA VAL A 185 -14.37 -5.02 -15.68
C VAL A 185 -14.90 -6.31 -15.06
N GLU A 186 -13.98 -7.16 -14.60
CA GLU A 186 -14.35 -8.38 -13.87
C GLU A 186 -14.67 -8.09 -12.40
N ARG A 187 -13.85 -7.22 -11.79
CA ARG A 187 -14.01 -6.81 -10.39
C ARG A 187 -13.17 -5.58 -10.07
N VAL A 188 -13.54 -4.87 -9.03
CA VAL A 188 -12.74 -3.82 -8.41
C VAL A 188 -12.32 -4.28 -7.02
N ARG A 189 -11.03 -4.14 -6.69
CA ARG A 189 -10.45 -4.50 -5.39
C ARG A 189 -9.74 -3.30 -4.76
N GLY A 190 -9.44 -3.38 -3.49
CA GLY A 190 -8.82 -2.28 -2.75
C GLY A 190 -9.79 -1.63 -1.77
N ARG A 191 -9.43 -0.45 -1.23
CA ARG A 191 -10.22 0.29 -0.23
C ARG A 191 -9.95 1.80 -0.35
N GLY A 192 -10.94 2.61 0.04
CA GLY A 192 -10.84 4.05 -0.09
C GLY A 192 -10.44 4.46 -1.51
N LEU A 193 -9.49 5.35 -1.64
CA LEU A 193 -8.97 5.80 -2.93
C LEU A 193 -7.69 5.05 -3.37
N MET A 194 -7.58 3.78 -3.02
CA MET A 194 -6.59 2.83 -3.55
C MET A 194 -7.34 1.65 -4.17
N LEU A 195 -7.64 1.74 -5.48
CA LEU A 195 -8.46 0.77 -6.19
C LEU A 195 -7.69 0.10 -7.32
N GLY A 196 -7.90 -1.19 -7.49
CA GLY A 196 -7.40 -1.99 -8.61
C GLY A 196 -8.56 -2.51 -9.43
N ILE A 197 -8.62 -2.12 -10.69
CA ILE A 197 -9.63 -2.56 -11.66
C ILE A 197 -9.06 -3.77 -12.39
N VAL A 198 -9.64 -4.93 -12.17
CA VAL A 198 -9.26 -6.17 -12.89
C VAL A 198 -10.06 -6.24 -14.18
N LEU A 199 -9.35 -6.30 -15.30
CA LEU A 199 -9.94 -6.38 -16.64
C LEU A 199 -9.94 -7.83 -17.13
N ALA A 200 -10.98 -8.20 -17.87
CA ALA A 200 -11.15 -9.52 -18.49
C ALA A 200 -10.13 -9.80 -19.62
N LYS A 201 -9.48 -8.75 -20.15
CA LYS A 201 -8.47 -8.84 -21.21
C LYS A 201 -7.16 -8.18 -20.78
N PRO A 202 -6.00 -8.58 -21.33
CA PRO A 202 -4.70 -8.00 -21.02
C PRO A 202 -4.47 -6.66 -21.76
N VAL A 203 -5.36 -5.69 -21.58
CA VAL A 203 -5.39 -4.40 -22.28
C VAL A 203 -5.02 -3.20 -21.41
N ALA A 204 -4.60 -3.43 -20.16
CA ALA A 204 -4.34 -2.33 -19.21
C ALA A 204 -3.26 -1.35 -19.71
N LYS A 205 -2.20 -1.84 -20.34
CA LYS A 205 -1.16 -0.98 -20.93
C LYS A 205 -1.69 -0.14 -22.11
N GLN A 206 -2.66 -0.67 -22.89
CA GLN A 206 -3.31 0.10 -23.93
C GLN A 206 -4.20 1.17 -23.30
N ALA A 207 -5.01 0.83 -22.31
CA ALA A 207 -5.84 1.79 -21.59
C ALA A 207 -5.03 2.95 -20.96
N VAL A 208 -3.79 2.69 -20.50
CA VAL A 208 -2.88 3.75 -20.02
C VAL A 208 -2.49 4.72 -21.15
N ARG A 209 -2.18 4.21 -22.34
CA ARG A 209 -1.83 5.06 -23.51
C ARG A 209 -3.02 5.90 -23.97
N ASP A 210 -4.19 5.28 -24.07
CA ASP A 210 -5.42 5.93 -24.52
C ASP A 210 -5.90 6.95 -23.49
N GLY A 211 -5.76 6.64 -22.18
CA GLY A 211 -6.00 7.57 -21.09
C GLY A 211 -5.13 8.82 -21.19
N LEU A 212 -3.83 8.64 -21.39
CA LEU A 212 -2.91 9.77 -21.52
C LEU A 212 -3.28 10.67 -22.69
N ALA A 213 -3.67 10.07 -23.84
CA ALA A 213 -4.14 10.83 -25.02
C ALA A 213 -5.43 11.61 -24.76
N GLN A 214 -6.28 11.16 -23.83
CA GLN A 214 -7.54 11.79 -23.44
C GLN A 214 -7.43 12.63 -22.15
N GLY A 215 -6.21 12.87 -21.62
CA GLY A 215 -5.97 13.68 -20.43
C GLY A 215 -6.19 12.95 -19.09
N LEU A 216 -6.33 11.61 -19.11
CA LEU A 216 -6.45 10.78 -17.91
C LEU A 216 -5.17 9.99 -17.66
N ILE A 217 -4.50 10.27 -16.54
CA ILE A 217 -3.29 9.54 -16.14
C ILE A 217 -3.70 8.27 -15.39
N LEU A 218 -3.44 7.12 -16.00
CA LEU A 218 -3.67 5.80 -15.45
C LEU A 218 -2.35 5.09 -15.17
N ASN A 219 -2.39 4.05 -14.34
CA ASN A 219 -1.26 3.17 -14.08
C ASN A 219 -1.66 1.70 -14.25
N ALA A 220 -0.82 0.90 -14.90
CA ALA A 220 -1.02 -0.53 -15.12
C ALA A 220 0.09 -1.33 -14.42
N PRO A 221 -0.11 -1.81 -13.19
CA PRO A 221 0.86 -2.64 -12.47
C PRO A 221 1.00 -4.05 -13.09
N SER A 222 0.00 -4.50 -13.84
CA SER A 222 0.05 -5.75 -14.63
C SER A 222 -0.69 -5.58 -15.96
N GLU A 223 -0.70 -6.63 -16.79
CA GLU A 223 -1.28 -6.57 -18.13
C GLU A 223 -2.81 -6.42 -18.13
N ASN A 224 -3.47 -6.83 -17.04
CA ASN A 224 -4.94 -6.80 -16.90
C ASN A 224 -5.42 -6.01 -15.69
N VAL A 225 -4.59 -5.19 -15.05
CA VAL A 225 -5.01 -4.39 -13.90
C VAL A 225 -4.67 -2.92 -14.12
N LEU A 226 -5.67 -2.06 -13.94
CA LEU A 226 -5.48 -0.62 -13.77
C LEU A 226 -5.50 -0.27 -12.28
N ARG A 227 -4.54 0.55 -11.83
CA ARG A 227 -4.52 1.06 -10.46
C ARG A 227 -4.94 2.52 -10.44
N LEU A 228 -5.92 2.83 -9.58
CA LEU A 228 -6.38 4.18 -9.30
C LEU A 228 -5.91 4.62 -7.91
N THR A 229 -5.18 5.72 -7.88
CA THR A 229 -4.72 6.38 -6.65
C THR A 229 -4.83 7.90 -6.81
N PRO A 230 -6.04 8.44 -7.04
CA PRO A 230 -6.21 9.89 -7.23
C PRO A 230 -5.82 10.65 -5.96
N PRO A 231 -5.61 11.98 -6.03
CA PRO A 231 -5.46 12.82 -4.85
C PRO A 231 -6.62 12.60 -3.87
N LEU A 232 -6.34 12.56 -2.56
CA LEU A 232 -7.40 12.36 -1.56
C LEU A 232 -8.40 13.53 -1.54
N VAL A 233 -7.95 14.71 -1.94
CA VAL A 233 -8.75 15.94 -2.04
C VAL A 233 -9.54 16.07 -3.35
N ILE A 234 -9.47 15.08 -4.25
CA ILE A 234 -10.20 15.09 -5.53
C ILE A 234 -11.69 15.39 -5.31
N SER A 235 -12.26 16.27 -6.13
CA SER A 235 -13.69 16.60 -6.09
C SER A 235 -14.55 15.52 -6.76
N HIS A 236 -15.87 15.53 -6.51
CA HIS A 236 -16.81 14.65 -7.21
C HIS A 236 -16.87 14.94 -8.71
N ASP A 237 -16.81 16.23 -9.12
CA ASP A 237 -16.82 16.61 -10.54
C ASP A 237 -15.57 16.09 -11.28
N GLU A 238 -14.41 16.10 -10.62
CA GLU A 238 -13.19 15.50 -11.17
C GLU A 238 -13.28 13.98 -11.26
N LEU A 239 -13.90 13.32 -10.28
CA LEU A 239 -14.19 11.87 -10.32
C LEU A 239 -15.12 11.53 -11.48
N ASP A 240 -16.20 12.31 -11.70
CA ASP A 240 -17.15 12.11 -12.79
C ASP A 240 -16.49 12.31 -14.15
N THR A 241 -15.61 13.31 -14.27
CA THR A 241 -14.80 13.53 -15.47
C THR A 241 -13.90 12.34 -15.76
N ALA A 242 -13.18 11.85 -14.74
CA ALA A 242 -12.31 10.68 -14.87
C ALA A 242 -13.08 9.40 -15.21
N LEU A 243 -14.26 9.18 -14.59
CA LEU A 243 -15.13 8.05 -14.88
C LEU A 243 -15.66 8.08 -16.32
N THR A 244 -16.04 9.26 -16.82
CA THR A 244 -16.52 9.44 -18.20
C THR A 244 -15.42 9.05 -19.19
N THR A 245 -14.20 9.55 -18.99
CA THR A 245 -13.05 9.21 -19.84
C THR A 245 -12.69 7.72 -19.72
N LEU A 246 -12.66 7.17 -18.52
CA LEU A 246 -12.38 5.74 -18.29
C LEU A 246 -13.42 4.85 -18.98
N ARG A 247 -14.71 5.22 -18.92
CA ARG A 247 -15.80 4.50 -19.61
C ARG A 247 -15.56 4.44 -21.11
N THR A 248 -15.28 5.58 -21.75
CA THR A 248 -14.98 5.64 -23.19
C THR A 248 -13.82 4.71 -23.56
N ILE A 249 -12.73 4.75 -22.80
CA ILE A 249 -11.55 3.90 -23.06
C ILE A 249 -11.89 2.41 -22.93
N VAL A 250 -12.61 2.04 -21.88
CA VAL A 250 -12.95 0.63 -21.62
C VAL A 250 -13.96 0.11 -22.64
N GLU A 251 -14.92 0.92 -23.11
CA GLU A 251 -15.88 0.58 -24.17
C GLU A 251 -15.18 0.38 -25.53
N GLU A 252 -14.17 1.20 -25.87
CA GLU A 252 -13.37 1.05 -27.09
C GLU A 252 -12.48 -0.21 -27.10
N LEU A 253 -12.09 -0.70 -25.91
CA LEU A 253 -11.26 -1.90 -25.73
C LEU A 253 -12.09 -3.18 -25.57
N ALA A 254 -13.41 -3.08 -25.41
CA ALA A 254 -14.31 -4.21 -25.23
C ALA A 254 -14.49 -5.04 -26.49
#